data_834121eb76f4ea0f116ea58461ed8dbd
#
_entry.id   834121eb76f4ea0f116ea58461ed8dbd
#
_cell.length_a   1.000
_cell.length_b   1.000
_cell.length_c   1.000
_cell.angle_alpha   90.00
_cell.angle_beta   90.00
_cell.angle_gamma   90.00
#
_symmetry.space_group_name_H-M   'P 1'
#
loop_
_entity.id
_entity.type
_entity.pdbx_description
1 polymer ?
#
loop_
_entity_poly.entity_id
_entity_poly.type
_entity_poly.pdbx_seq_one_letter_code
_entity_poly.pdbx_strand_id
1 'polypeptide(L)'
;MTIRVNRRAALGIGTVATAGTVLGAAAPASAAGRPRVATTPARAAAQVAASYARQTARAGGNWQAYVSVADGTAAPLVAVADEADRRIEAYSVNKIAVAVAVLDKVDRGLLTLAQRVDVTASIVIPGGDGIFSLDGAYPSSITLGHALAALLTVSDDTAVRLCGLVCPAAELNQILVAKGFPNTQVQPVANPNRFYLGTSTPRETHDLLRALVSGTLLSASSTAFLLGLLRSPIAFTDGVRREMSSAERARVATKAGWFDTARHEAGIVFDAAGAPVLTYALFADGQAGADDFGATHPAVQARARMGCLFLTAVAGLAGAGPTHRAAAWQPSNGG
;
A
#
# COMPACT_ATOMS: atom_id res chain seq x y z
N MET A 1 52.35 0.31 -7.00
CA MET A 1 52.65 1.38 -6.03
C MET A 1 51.41 1.62 -5.20
N THR A 2 51.41 1.00 -4.01
CA THR A 2 50.21 0.84 -3.19
C THR A 2 50.25 1.85 -2.06
N ILE A 3 49.32 2.78 -1.97
CA ILE A 3 49.23 3.73 -0.84
C ILE A 3 48.11 3.25 0.07
N ARG A 4 48.53 2.75 1.23
CA ARG A 4 47.66 2.49 2.41
C ARG A 4 47.52 3.80 3.19
N VAL A 5 46.30 4.25 3.43
CA VAL A 5 46.00 5.35 4.36
C VAL A 5 45.55 4.76 5.72
N ASN A 6 46.34 5.08 6.72
CA ASN A 6 46.17 4.62 8.10
C ASN A 6 45.29 5.62 8.87
N ARG A 7 44.18 5.10 9.46
CA ARG A 7 43.33 5.90 10.35
C ARG A 7 43.78 5.63 11.80
N ARG A 8 44.48 6.56 12.42
CA ARG A 8 44.55 6.72 13.90
C ARG A 8 45.20 8.06 14.27
N ALA A 9 44.58 8.66 15.30
CA ALA A 9 45.06 9.71 16.20
C ALA A 9 44.81 11.15 15.79
N ALA A 10 43.91 11.79 16.56
CA ALA A 10 44.32 12.95 17.38
C ALA A 10 43.24 13.20 18.46
N LEU A 11 43.59 12.86 19.67
CA LEU A 11 43.02 13.40 20.91
C LEU A 11 43.70 14.74 21.20
N GLY A 12 42.93 15.78 21.46
CA GLY A 12 43.43 17.06 21.95
C GLY A 12 42.45 17.63 22.97
N ILE A 13 42.90 17.63 24.22
CA ILE A 13 42.25 18.14 25.42
C ILE A 13 42.35 19.67 25.44
N GLY A 14 41.28 20.35 25.81
CA GLY A 14 41.30 21.78 26.12
C GLY A 14 40.09 22.18 26.96
N THR A 15 40.25 22.14 28.26
CA THR A 15 39.33 22.68 29.29
C THR A 15 39.50 24.17 29.45
N VAL A 16 38.42 24.97 29.38
CA VAL A 16 38.29 26.19 30.21
C VAL A 16 36.82 26.34 30.62
N ALA A 17 36.61 26.37 31.91
CA ALA A 17 35.34 26.63 32.55
C ALA A 17 35.08 28.16 32.65
N THR A 18 33.86 28.61 32.36
CA THR A 18 33.30 29.78 33.02
C THR A 18 31.84 29.54 33.33
N ALA A 19 31.51 29.62 34.60
CA ALA A 19 30.22 29.50 35.16
C ALA A 19 29.38 30.74 34.83
N GLY A 20 28.18 30.50 34.31
CA GLY A 20 27.10 31.50 34.19
C GLY A 20 25.80 30.80 34.44
N THR A 21 25.28 30.84 35.67
CA THR A 21 23.96 30.36 36.04
C THR A 21 22.89 31.25 35.46
N VAL A 22 22.17 30.72 34.45
CA VAL A 22 20.84 31.22 34.11
C VAL A 22 19.85 30.08 34.40
N LEU A 23 19.20 30.15 35.54
CA LEU A 23 18.02 29.35 35.87
C LEU A 23 16.85 29.77 34.99
N GLY A 24 16.79 29.29 33.77
CA GLY A 24 15.59 29.23 32.97
C GLY A 24 14.90 27.90 33.24
N ALA A 25 13.79 27.94 33.97
CA ALA A 25 12.94 26.78 34.15
C ALA A 25 12.46 26.32 32.77
N ALA A 26 13.13 25.33 32.22
CA ALA A 26 12.61 24.57 31.09
C ALA A 26 11.35 23.87 31.58
N ALA A 27 10.17 24.35 31.09
CA ALA A 27 8.95 23.59 31.23
C ALA A 27 9.21 22.16 30.76
N PRO A 28 8.77 21.13 31.49
CA PRO A 28 8.95 19.76 31.05
C PRO A 28 8.30 19.63 29.67
N ALA A 29 9.09 19.30 28.66
CA ALA A 29 8.57 18.88 27.38
C ALA A 29 7.57 17.77 27.70
N SER A 30 6.28 18.03 27.45
CA SER A 30 5.22 17.04 27.62
C SER A 30 5.69 15.78 26.91
N ALA A 31 6.03 14.76 27.67
CA ALA A 31 6.28 13.45 27.16
C ALA A 31 5.01 13.07 26.39
N ALA A 32 5.07 13.16 25.08
CA ALA A 32 4.02 12.66 24.22
C ALA A 32 3.91 11.17 24.54
N GLY A 33 2.95 10.84 25.43
CA GLY A 33 2.81 9.51 25.97
C GLY A 33 2.69 8.55 24.80
N ARG A 34 3.41 7.43 24.88
CA ARG A 34 3.28 6.35 23.90
C ARG A 34 1.77 6.08 23.70
N PRO A 35 1.30 5.97 22.46
CA PRO A 35 -0.12 5.72 22.21
C PRO A 35 -0.52 4.46 22.99
N ARG A 36 -1.55 4.59 23.84
CA ARG A 36 -2.05 3.46 24.63
C ARG A 36 -2.85 2.56 23.68
N VAL A 37 -2.62 1.26 23.77
CA VAL A 37 -3.42 0.25 23.06
C VAL A 37 -4.89 0.46 23.42
N ALA A 38 -5.75 0.60 22.40
CA ALA A 38 -7.18 0.74 22.62
C ALA A 38 -7.80 -0.63 22.94
N THR A 39 -8.72 -0.63 23.89
CA THR A 39 -9.46 -1.83 24.32
C THR A 39 -10.86 -1.90 23.75
N THR A 40 -11.30 -0.85 23.04
CA THR A 40 -12.61 -0.80 22.38
C THR A 40 -12.50 -0.27 20.97
N PRO A 41 -13.35 -0.71 20.03
CA PRO A 41 -13.37 -0.21 18.65
C PRO A 41 -13.53 1.32 18.57
N ALA A 42 -14.42 1.90 19.37
CA ALA A 42 -14.65 3.34 19.39
C ALA A 42 -13.39 4.13 19.79
N ARG A 43 -12.63 3.64 20.77
CA ARG A 43 -11.38 4.25 21.18
C ARG A 43 -10.29 4.10 20.12
N ALA A 44 -10.22 2.95 19.47
CA ALA A 44 -9.30 2.72 18.35
C ALA A 44 -9.63 3.65 17.18
N ALA A 45 -10.89 3.78 16.80
CA ALA A 45 -11.34 4.69 15.75
C ALA A 45 -10.98 6.14 16.06
N ALA A 46 -11.19 6.60 17.31
CA ALA A 46 -10.80 7.95 17.73
C ALA A 46 -9.27 8.17 17.66
N GLN A 47 -8.46 7.18 18.02
CA GLN A 47 -7.00 7.24 17.89
C GLN A 47 -6.54 7.27 16.42
N VAL A 48 -7.17 6.48 15.56
CA VAL A 48 -6.92 6.47 14.10
C VAL A 48 -7.26 7.84 13.50
N ALA A 49 -8.43 8.40 13.81
CA ALA A 49 -8.85 9.72 13.34
C ALA A 49 -7.89 10.83 13.80
N ALA A 50 -7.51 10.82 15.08
CA ALA A 50 -6.56 11.79 15.62
C ALA A 50 -5.15 11.64 15.00
N SER A 51 -4.73 10.43 14.66
CA SER A 51 -3.48 10.18 13.95
C SER A 51 -3.54 10.74 12.54
N TYR A 52 -4.59 10.41 11.78
CA TYR A 52 -4.84 10.94 10.45
C TYR A 52 -4.76 12.46 10.43
N ALA A 53 -5.58 13.14 11.22
CA ALA A 53 -5.64 14.60 11.27
C ALA A 53 -4.28 15.25 11.58
N ARG A 54 -3.50 14.69 12.53
CA ARG A 54 -2.18 15.22 12.88
C ARG A 54 -1.15 15.01 11.77
N GLN A 55 -1.14 13.85 11.12
CA GLN A 55 -0.12 13.54 10.12
C GLN A 55 -0.40 14.25 8.80
N THR A 56 -1.66 14.38 8.39
CA THR A 56 -2.04 15.12 7.17
C THR A 56 -1.77 16.61 7.32
N ALA A 57 -2.10 17.20 8.47
CA ALA A 57 -1.79 18.60 8.77
C ALA A 57 -0.27 18.91 8.71
N ARG A 58 0.57 17.95 9.09
CA ARG A 58 2.04 18.09 9.03
C ARG A 58 2.59 17.94 7.63
N ALA A 59 2.00 17.05 6.85
CA ALA A 59 2.46 16.77 5.49
C ALA A 59 2.06 17.88 4.51
N GLY A 60 0.92 18.55 4.75
CA GLY A 60 0.35 19.48 3.80
C GLY A 60 -0.30 18.79 2.60
N GLY A 61 -0.57 19.57 1.53
CA GLY A 61 -1.29 19.09 0.35
C GLY A 61 -2.75 18.78 0.64
N ASN A 62 -3.41 18.12 -0.30
CA ASN A 62 -4.79 17.70 -0.20
C ASN A 62 -4.86 16.22 0.17
N TRP A 63 -5.75 15.86 1.08
CA TRP A 63 -5.95 14.49 1.50
C TRP A 63 -7.41 14.09 1.35
N GLN A 64 -7.61 12.87 0.87
CA GLN A 64 -8.91 12.22 0.82
C GLN A 64 -8.73 10.82 1.42
N ALA A 65 -9.62 10.42 2.30
CA ALA A 65 -9.45 9.15 2.98
C ALA A 65 -10.76 8.48 3.38
N TYR A 66 -10.72 7.15 3.40
CA TYR A 66 -11.73 6.36 4.10
C TYR A 66 -11.04 5.26 4.89
N VAL A 67 -11.25 5.25 6.21
CA VAL A 67 -10.61 4.29 7.12
C VAL A 67 -11.65 3.74 8.08
N SER A 68 -11.67 2.42 8.23
CA SER A 68 -12.55 1.75 9.19
C SER A 68 -11.80 0.78 10.09
N VAL A 69 -12.36 0.55 11.27
CA VAL A 69 -11.84 -0.34 12.32
C VAL A 69 -12.89 -1.42 12.58
N ALA A 70 -12.44 -2.67 12.70
CA ALA A 70 -13.34 -3.77 13.07
C ALA A 70 -13.96 -3.55 14.45
N ASP A 71 -15.24 -3.78 14.55
CA ASP A 71 -16.03 -3.65 15.78
C ASP A 71 -16.70 -4.96 16.23
N GLY A 72 -16.31 -6.07 15.59
CA GLY A 72 -16.90 -7.39 15.82
C GLY A 72 -18.15 -7.67 14.99
N THR A 73 -18.60 -6.71 14.17
CA THR A 73 -19.76 -6.86 13.28
C THR A 73 -19.32 -6.88 11.81
N ALA A 74 -20.27 -7.15 10.90
CA ALA A 74 -20.06 -7.08 9.46
C ALA A 74 -19.84 -5.63 8.96
N ALA A 75 -20.37 -4.62 9.67
CA ALA A 75 -20.26 -3.21 9.35
C ALA A 75 -19.23 -2.54 10.28
N PRO A 76 -17.95 -2.40 9.86
CA PRO A 76 -16.90 -1.86 10.70
C PRO A 76 -17.17 -0.39 11.04
N LEU A 77 -16.66 0.06 12.18
CA LEU A 77 -16.76 1.45 12.61
C LEU A 77 -15.88 2.36 11.75
N VAL A 78 -16.49 3.36 11.13
CA VAL A 78 -15.76 4.36 10.34
C VAL A 78 -14.97 5.27 11.28
N ALA A 79 -13.67 5.32 11.08
CA ALA A 79 -12.76 6.19 11.83
C ALA A 79 -12.47 7.50 11.09
N VAL A 80 -12.35 7.44 9.77
CA VAL A 80 -12.08 8.60 8.90
C VAL A 80 -12.99 8.51 7.67
N ALA A 81 -13.65 9.62 7.35
CA ALA A 81 -14.34 9.84 6.09
C ALA A 81 -14.05 11.29 5.66
N ASP A 82 -12.97 11.48 4.91
CA ASP A 82 -12.49 12.78 4.46
C ASP A 82 -12.55 12.81 2.94
N GLU A 83 -13.42 13.64 2.36
CA GLU A 83 -13.74 13.65 0.92
C GLU A 83 -13.84 12.25 0.31
N ALA A 84 -14.42 11.30 1.08
CA ALA A 84 -14.35 9.87 0.82
C ALA A 84 -14.93 9.44 -0.54
N ASP A 85 -15.84 10.24 -1.09
CA ASP A 85 -16.53 10.00 -2.36
C ASP A 85 -15.96 10.84 -3.52
N ARG A 86 -14.92 11.64 -3.25
CA ARG A 86 -14.23 12.40 -4.29
C ARG A 86 -13.53 11.47 -5.25
N ARG A 87 -13.90 11.56 -6.52
CA ARG A 87 -13.28 10.79 -7.59
C ARG A 87 -11.97 11.46 -8.03
N ILE A 88 -10.87 10.73 -7.95
CA ILE A 88 -9.54 11.21 -8.31
C ILE A 88 -8.76 10.13 -9.07
N GLU A 89 -7.69 10.53 -9.74
CA GLU A 89 -6.72 9.59 -10.32
C GLU A 89 -6.11 8.71 -9.21
N ALA A 90 -6.22 7.40 -9.35
CA ALA A 90 -5.79 6.46 -8.31
C ALA A 90 -4.36 5.91 -8.53
N TYR A 91 -3.82 6.14 -9.72
CA TYR A 91 -2.51 5.64 -10.12
C TYR A 91 -2.35 4.15 -9.78
N SER A 92 -1.18 3.73 -9.33
CA SER A 92 -0.89 2.32 -9.07
C SER A 92 -1.71 1.68 -7.95
N VAL A 93 -2.52 2.41 -7.17
CA VAL A 93 -3.50 1.81 -6.26
C VAL A 93 -4.54 1.00 -7.06
N ASN A 94 -4.95 1.48 -8.24
CA ASN A 94 -5.89 0.75 -9.11
C ASN A 94 -5.34 -0.56 -9.69
N LYS A 95 -4.05 -0.88 -9.52
CA LYS A 95 -3.53 -2.22 -9.85
C LYS A 95 -4.20 -3.32 -9.01
N ILE A 96 -4.77 -2.99 -7.84
CA ILE A 96 -5.64 -3.90 -7.09
C ILE A 96 -6.90 -4.23 -7.90
N ALA A 97 -7.58 -3.22 -8.42
CA ALA A 97 -8.80 -3.39 -9.22
C ALA A 97 -8.53 -4.16 -10.53
N VAL A 98 -7.40 -3.88 -11.19
CA VAL A 98 -6.94 -4.65 -12.36
C VAL A 98 -6.77 -6.13 -11.99
N ALA A 99 -6.10 -6.43 -10.90
CA ALA A 99 -5.90 -7.80 -10.44
C ALA A 99 -7.23 -8.48 -10.07
N VAL A 100 -8.16 -7.76 -9.44
CA VAL A 100 -9.51 -8.26 -9.12
C VAL A 100 -10.26 -8.66 -10.40
N ALA A 101 -10.25 -7.82 -11.44
CA ALA A 101 -10.92 -8.14 -12.69
C ALA A 101 -10.31 -9.36 -13.41
N VAL A 102 -8.98 -9.47 -13.43
CA VAL A 102 -8.29 -10.63 -14.00
C VAL A 102 -8.60 -11.90 -13.20
N LEU A 103 -8.59 -11.83 -11.87
CA LEU A 103 -8.89 -12.96 -10.99
C LEU A 103 -10.38 -13.34 -11.04
N ASP A 104 -11.29 -12.41 -11.27
CA ASP A 104 -12.69 -12.73 -11.55
C ASP A 104 -12.83 -13.64 -12.79
N LYS A 105 -12.07 -13.35 -13.84
CA LYS A 105 -12.04 -14.22 -15.04
C LYS A 105 -11.41 -15.58 -14.74
N VAL A 106 -10.42 -15.65 -13.84
CA VAL A 106 -9.86 -16.92 -13.36
C VAL A 106 -10.92 -17.71 -12.58
N ASP A 107 -11.65 -17.07 -11.67
CA ASP A 107 -12.70 -17.70 -10.88
C ASP A 107 -13.86 -18.21 -11.75
N ARG A 108 -14.14 -17.56 -12.88
CA ARG A 108 -15.12 -18.01 -13.89
C ARG A 108 -14.58 -19.06 -14.85
N GLY A 109 -13.31 -19.50 -14.72
CA GLY A 109 -12.69 -20.49 -15.59
C GLY A 109 -12.34 -19.99 -17.00
N LEU A 110 -12.38 -18.68 -17.23
CA LEU A 110 -12.03 -18.05 -18.52
C LEU A 110 -10.51 -17.88 -18.69
N LEU A 111 -9.78 -17.81 -17.58
CA LEU A 111 -8.34 -17.69 -17.52
C LEU A 111 -7.77 -18.68 -16.52
N THR A 112 -6.46 -18.93 -16.59
CA THR A 112 -5.73 -19.64 -15.54
C THR A 112 -4.48 -18.88 -15.16
N LEU A 113 -4.04 -18.99 -13.90
CA LEU A 113 -2.78 -18.36 -13.46
C LEU A 113 -1.55 -18.96 -14.17
N ALA A 114 -1.66 -20.21 -14.63
CA ALA A 114 -0.59 -20.91 -15.34
C ALA A 114 -0.51 -20.55 -16.83
N GLN A 115 -1.55 -19.95 -17.42
CA GLN A 115 -1.51 -19.57 -18.84
C GLN A 115 -0.35 -18.61 -19.13
N ARG A 116 0.19 -18.71 -20.34
CA ARG A 116 1.31 -17.88 -20.77
C ARG A 116 0.81 -16.57 -21.38
N VAL A 117 1.58 -15.51 -21.10
CA VAL A 117 1.44 -14.20 -21.74
C VAL A 117 2.81 -13.78 -22.26
N ASP A 118 2.86 -13.23 -23.47
CA ASP A 118 4.11 -12.92 -24.14
C ASP A 118 4.56 -11.50 -23.80
N VAL A 119 5.78 -11.37 -23.35
CA VAL A 119 6.47 -10.09 -23.13
C VAL A 119 7.26 -9.77 -24.40
N THR A 120 6.79 -8.80 -25.17
CA THR A 120 7.41 -8.37 -26.42
C THR A 120 7.98 -6.97 -26.29
N ALA A 121 8.90 -6.57 -27.17
CA ALA A 121 9.45 -5.22 -27.18
C ALA A 121 8.36 -4.14 -27.25
N SER A 122 7.24 -4.40 -27.95
CA SER A 122 6.13 -3.44 -28.08
C SER A 122 5.26 -3.33 -26.84
N ILE A 123 5.29 -4.32 -25.92
CA ILE A 123 4.50 -4.29 -24.69
C ILE A 123 5.26 -3.66 -23.54
N VAL A 124 6.60 -3.80 -23.52
CA VAL A 124 7.45 -3.23 -22.48
C VAL A 124 7.36 -1.71 -22.48
N ILE A 125 7.27 -1.12 -21.28
CA ILE A 125 7.30 0.34 -21.06
C ILE A 125 8.72 0.71 -20.66
N PRO A 126 9.52 1.32 -21.56
CA PRO A 126 10.86 1.75 -21.21
C PRO A 126 10.85 2.78 -20.07
N GLY A 127 11.66 2.56 -19.05
CA GLY A 127 11.74 3.46 -17.89
C GLY A 127 10.51 3.43 -16.97
N GLY A 128 9.54 2.52 -17.18
CA GLY A 128 8.43 2.31 -16.28
C GLY A 128 8.86 1.60 -14.98
N ASP A 129 8.02 1.73 -13.96
CA ASP A 129 8.21 1.00 -12.69
C ASP A 129 8.21 -0.51 -12.92
N GLY A 130 8.90 -1.23 -12.05
CA GLY A 130 8.90 -2.69 -12.03
C GLY A 130 10.18 -3.33 -12.57
N ILE A 131 10.07 -4.55 -13.08
CA ILE A 131 11.21 -5.40 -13.46
C ILE A 131 11.33 -5.65 -14.96
N PHE A 132 10.24 -5.64 -15.72
CA PHE A 132 10.26 -6.00 -17.15
C PHE A 132 10.99 -5.00 -18.05
N SER A 133 11.23 -3.77 -17.57
CA SER A 133 12.00 -2.77 -18.31
C SER A 133 13.52 -2.87 -18.07
N LEU A 134 13.97 -3.71 -17.11
CA LEU A 134 15.36 -3.67 -16.63
C LEU A 134 16.32 -4.56 -17.44
N ASP A 135 15.86 -5.70 -17.94
CA ASP A 135 16.76 -6.73 -18.47
C ASP A 135 16.84 -6.80 -20.00
N GLY A 136 15.91 -6.16 -20.70
CA GLY A 136 15.84 -6.26 -22.17
C GLY A 136 15.62 -7.69 -22.70
N ALA A 137 15.27 -8.66 -21.84
CA ALA A 137 15.17 -10.08 -22.13
C ALA A 137 13.83 -10.44 -22.82
N TYR A 138 13.56 -9.81 -23.95
CA TYR A 138 12.37 -10.10 -24.73
C TYR A 138 12.72 -10.26 -26.22
N PRO A 139 11.94 -11.07 -26.97
CA PRO A 139 10.66 -11.67 -26.57
C PRO A 139 10.85 -12.79 -25.53
N SER A 140 9.99 -12.79 -24.51
CA SER A 140 9.91 -13.86 -23.52
C SER A 140 8.43 -14.19 -23.23
N SER A 141 8.20 -15.26 -22.50
CA SER A 141 6.84 -15.69 -22.15
C SER A 141 6.80 -16.06 -20.68
N ILE A 142 5.86 -15.46 -19.94
CA ILE A 142 5.69 -15.66 -18.51
C ILE A 142 4.28 -16.16 -18.19
N THR A 143 4.04 -16.65 -16.97
CA THR A 143 2.68 -17.00 -16.56
C THR A 143 1.89 -15.75 -16.18
N LEU A 144 0.56 -15.80 -16.31
CA LEU A 144 -0.32 -14.74 -15.83
C LEU A 144 -0.13 -14.50 -14.32
N GLY A 145 0.11 -15.57 -13.54
CA GLY A 145 0.45 -15.45 -12.12
C GLY A 145 1.71 -14.64 -11.87
N HIS A 146 2.76 -14.79 -12.68
CA HIS A 146 3.98 -13.97 -12.60
C HIS A 146 3.70 -12.50 -13.00
N ALA A 147 2.86 -12.27 -14.01
CA ALA A 147 2.46 -10.91 -14.37
C ALA A 147 1.72 -10.20 -13.20
N LEU A 148 0.78 -10.89 -12.55
CA LEU A 148 0.07 -10.36 -11.37
C LEU A 148 1.02 -10.16 -10.17
N ALA A 149 2.00 -11.05 -9.99
CA ALA A 149 3.01 -10.87 -8.95
C ALA A 149 3.84 -9.59 -9.18
N ALA A 150 4.35 -9.38 -10.39
CA ALA A 150 5.07 -8.15 -10.74
C ALA A 150 4.18 -6.90 -10.61
N LEU A 151 2.92 -6.97 -11.09
CA LEU A 151 1.92 -5.90 -10.97
C LEU A 151 1.77 -5.38 -9.54
N LEU A 152 1.68 -6.29 -8.57
CA LEU A 152 1.31 -5.95 -7.19
C LEU A 152 2.49 -5.79 -6.25
N THR A 153 3.58 -6.55 -6.44
CA THR A 153 4.72 -6.52 -5.51
C THR A 153 5.71 -5.41 -5.82
N VAL A 154 6.04 -5.22 -7.09
CA VAL A 154 7.00 -4.19 -7.55
C VAL A 154 6.34 -3.10 -8.40
N SER A 155 4.99 -3.09 -8.43
CA SER A 155 4.23 -2.08 -9.17
C SER A 155 4.56 -2.00 -10.66
N ASP A 156 4.87 -3.12 -11.31
CA ASP A 156 5.33 -3.14 -12.70
C ASP A 156 4.29 -2.55 -13.67
N ASP A 157 4.71 -1.59 -14.48
CA ASP A 157 3.84 -0.90 -15.45
C ASP A 157 3.62 -1.74 -16.71
N THR A 158 4.62 -2.52 -17.12
CA THR A 158 4.48 -3.47 -18.23
C THR A 158 3.46 -4.56 -17.87
N ALA A 159 3.41 -4.97 -16.60
CA ALA A 159 2.42 -5.93 -16.12
C ALA A 159 0.97 -5.43 -16.28
N VAL A 160 0.72 -4.12 -16.22
CA VAL A 160 -0.60 -3.53 -16.55
C VAL A 160 -0.98 -3.86 -17.98
N ARG A 161 -0.06 -3.69 -18.93
CA ARG A 161 -0.28 -4.02 -20.35
C ARG A 161 -0.48 -5.51 -20.57
N LEU A 162 0.25 -6.37 -19.83
CA LEU A 162 0.07 -7.83 -19.88
C LEU A 162 -1.32 -8.23 -19.38
N CYS A 163 -1.82 -7.60 -18.32
CA CYS A 163 -3.19 -7.78 -17.85
C CYS A 163 -4.22 -7.31 -18.90
N GLY A 164 -3.95 -6.21 -19.60
CA GLY A 164 -4.79 -5.70 -20.66
C GLY A 164 -4.95 -6.65 -21.86
N LEU A 165 -3.95 -7.51 -22.14
CA LEU A 165 -4.05 -8.54 -23.18
C LEU A 165 -5.14 -9.58 -22.88
N VAL A 166 -5.38 -9.88 -21.59
CA VAL A 166 -6.32 -10.92 -21.15
C VAL A 166 -7.62 -10.35 -20.58
N CYS A 167 -7.62 -9.06 -20.22
CA CYS A 167 -8.78 -8.34 -19.72
C CYS A 167 -8.74 -6.90 -20.26
N PRO A 168 -9.27 -6.66 -21.47
CA PRO A 168 -9.30 -5.32 -22.08
C PRO A 168 -10.04 -4.30 -21.22
N ALA A 169 -9.73 -3.02 -21.40
CA ALA A 169 -10.23 -1.93 -20.57
C ALA A 169 -11.76 -1.91 -20.40
N ALA A 170 -12.50 -2.11 -21.50
CA ALA A 170 -13.96 -2.08 -21.45
C ALA A 170 -14.52 -3.25 -20.61
N GLU A 171 -13.99 -4.46 -20.80
CA GLU A 171 -14.37 -5.64 -20.02
C GLU A 171 -14.01 -5.46 -18.54
N LEU A 172 -12.79 -4.96 -18.24
CA LEU A 172 -12.34 -4.68 -16.89
C LEU A 172 -13.30 -3.74 -16.16
N ASN A 173 -13.65 -2.63 -16.81
CA ASN A 173 -14.57 -1.65 -16.24
C ASN A 173 -15.98 -2.24 -16.04
N GLN A 174 -16.48 -3.05 -16.97
CA GLN A 174 -17.77 -3.76 -16.80
C GLN A 174 -17.75 -4.70 -15.61
N ILE A 175 -16.66 -5.44 -15.39
CA ILE A 175 -16.50 -6.31 -14.23
C ILE A 175 -16.54 -5.50 -12.93
N LEU A 176 -15.83 -4.37 -12.86
CA LEU A 176 -15.82 -3.52 -11.67
C LEU A 176 -17.21 -2.92 -11.39
N VAL A 177 -17.91 -2.43 -12.39
CA VAL A 177 -19.30 -1.95 -12.25
C VAL A 177 -20.22 -3.06 -11.75
N ALA A 178 -20.16 -4.25 -12.35
CA ALA A 178 -20.97 -5.40 -11.93
C ALA A 178 -20.69 -5.84 -10.49
N LYS A 179 -19.46 -5.60 -9.99
CA LYS A 179 -19.06 -5.85 -8.60
C LYS A 179 -19.42 -4.70 -7.64
N GLY A 180 -20.02 -3.61 -8.12
CA GLY A 180 -20.46 -2.49 -7.27
C GLY A 180 -19.47 -1.34 -7.14
N PHE A 181 -18.46 -1.24 -8.03
CA PHE A 181 -17.42 -0.21 -8.00
C PHE A 181 -17.44 0.68 -9.26
N PRO A 182 -18.51 1.49 -9.47
CA PRO A 182 -18.69 2.27 -10.70
C PRO A 182 -17.72 3.44 -10.85
N ASN A 183 -17.10 3.94 -9.76
CA ASN A 183 -16.13 5.03 -9.82
C ASN A 183 -14.67 4.52 -9.90
N THR A 184 -14.46 3.22 -9.67
CA THR A 184 -13.15 2.57 -9.81
C THR A 184 -13.02 2.05 -11.24
N GLN A 185 -12.40 2.86 -12.10
CA GLN A 185 -12.37 2.62 -13.54
C GLN A 185 -10.98 2.86 -14.09
N VAL A 186 -10.53 1.98 -14.99
CA VAL A 186 -9.37 2.28 -15.85
C VAL A 186 -9.79 3.19 -16.99
N GLN A 187 -8.88 4.00 -17.50
CA GLN A 187 -9.14 4.90 -18.62
C GLN A 187 -8.74 4.23 -19.95
N PRO A 188 -9.70 3.85 -20.81
CA PRO A 188 -9.40 3.28 -22.11
C PRO A 188 -8.61 4.22 -23.00
N VAL A 189 -7.78 3.65 -23.88
CA VAL A 189 -7.09 4.36 -24.97
C VAL A 189 -7.43 3.70 -26.31
N ALA A 190 -6.93 4.23 -27.42
CA ALA A 190 -7.24 3.71 -28.75
C ALA A 190 -6.99 2.20 -28.93
N ASN A 191 -5.93 1.66 -28.31
CA ASN A 191 -5.72 0.20 -28.27
C ASN A 191 -6.55 -0.39 -27.10
N PRO A 192 -7.55 -1.26 -27.36
CA PRO A 192 -8.45 -1.79 -26.33
C PRO A 192 -7.73 -2.59 -25.24
N ASN A 193 -6.57 -3.14 -25.54
CA ASN A 193 -5.73 -3.91 -24.60
C ASN A 193 -4.81 -3.00 -23.77
N ARG A 194 -4.92 -1.70 -23.89
CA ARG A 194 -4.14 -0.71 -23.14
C ARG A 194 -5.05 0.27 -22.46
N PHE A 195 -4.61 0.75 -21.32
CA PHE A 195 -5.35 1.74 -20.53
C PHE A 195 -4.40 2.46 -19.56
N TYR A 196 -4.78 3.65 -19.16
CA TYR A 196 -4.25 4.25 -17.94
C TYR A 196 -4.99 3.68 -16.73
N LEU A 197 -4.36 3.70 -15.56
CA LEU A 197 -4.91 3.12 -14.33
C LEU A 197 -6.18 3.85 -13.86
N GLY A 198 -6.38 5.10 -14.29
CA GLY A 198 -7.63 5.83 -14.16
C GLY A 198 -8.00 6.16 -12.72
N THR A 199 -9.28 6.25 -12.45
CA THR A 199 -9.82 6.86 -11.25
C THR A 199 -10.38 5.87 -10.23
N SER A 200 -10.49 6.32 -8.98
CA SER A 200 -11.28 5.69 -7.92
C SER A 200 -11.73 6.75 -6.91
N THR A 201 -12.45 6.32 -5.88
CA THR A 201 -12.69 7.09 -4.67
C THR A 201 -12.06 6.39 -3.47
N PRO A 202 -11.71 7.10 -2.39
CA PRO A 202 -11.26 6.46 -1.15
C PRO A 202 -12.24 5.41 -0.64
N ARG A 203 -13.56 5.71 -0.69
CA ARG A 203 -14.59 4.78 -0.25
C ARG A 203 -14.63 3.51 -1.11
N GLU A 204 -14.68 3.63 -2.44
CA GLU A 204 -14.72 2.42 -3.29
C GLU A 204 -13.46 1.58 -3.19
N THR A 205 -12.28 2.21 -3.12
CA THR A 205 -11.02 1.48 -2.89
C THR A 205 -11.04 0.72 -1.56
N HIS A 206 -11.52 1.36 -0.50
CA HIS A 206 -11.70 0.74 0.81
C HIS A 206 -12.71 -0.41 0.75
N ASP A 207 -13.87 -0.19 0.14
CA ASP A 207 -14.96 -1.16 0.10
C ASP A 207 -14.60 -2.39 -0.77
N LEU A 208 -13.81 -2.19 -1.84
CA LEU A 208 -13.23 -3.27 -2.63
C LEU A 208 -12.31 -4.15 -1.77
N LEU A 209 -11.45 -3.54 -0.96
CA LEU A 209 -10.59 -4.27 -0.02
C LEU A 209 -11.40 -4.98 1.08
N ARG A 210 -12.49 -4.37 1.54
CA ARG A 210 -13.42 -4.98 2.50
C ARG A 210 -14.14 -6.20 1.89
N ALA A 211 -14.65 -6.05 0.67
CA ALA A 211 -15.30 -7.15 -0.06
C ALA A 211 -14.31 -8.30 -0.34
N LEU A 212 -13.03 -8.00 -0.58
CA LEU A 212 -11.98 -9.01 -0.73
C LEU A 212 -11.82 -9.85 0.55
N VAL A 213 -11.66 -9.22 1.71
CA VAL A 213 -11.41 -9.96 2.96
C VAL A 213 -12.67 -10.58 3.57
N SER A 214 -13.85 -10.13 3.19
CA SER A 214 -15.12 -10.77 3.58
C SER A 214 -15.43 -12.00 2.72
N GLY A 215 -14.65 -12.25 1.65
CA GLY A 215 -14.87 -13.39 0.75
C GLY A 215 -16.05 -13.21 -0.22
N THR A 216 -16.54 -11.98 -0.41
CA THR A 216 -17.66 -11.69 -1.31
C THR A 216 -17.22 -11.22 -2.70
N LEU A 217 -15.94 -10.87 -2.87
CA LEU A 217 -15.41 -10.31 -4.11
C LEU A 217 -14.89 -11.35 -5.09
N LEU A 218 -14.14 -12.33 -4.60
CA LEU A 218 -13.43 -13.36 -5.34
C LEU A 218 -13.56 -14.71 -4.62
N SER A 219 -13.20 -15.80 -5.31
CA SER A 219 -13.07 -17.11 -4.68
C SER A 219 -12.04 -17.11 -3.54
N ALA A 220 -12.09 -18.09 -2.65
CA ALA A 220 -11.13 -18.21 -1.55
C ALA A 220 -9.68 -18.35 -2.07
N SER A 221 -9.45 -19.07 -3.17
CA SER A 221 -8.12 -19.24 -3.77
C SER A 221 -7.59 -17.94 -4.38
N SER A 222 -8.40 -17.21 -5.14
CA SER A 222 -8.03 -15.92 -5.72
C SER A 222 -7.84 -14.85 -4.65
N THR A 223 -8.66 -14.84 -3.60
CA THR A 223 -8.48 -13.98 -2.43
C THR A 223 -7.15 -14.25 -1.73
N ALA A 224 -6.84 -15.52 -1.46
CA ALA A 224 -5.57 -15.91 -0.82
C ALA A 224 -4.36 -15.52 -1.68
N PHE A 225 -4.43 -15.73 -3.00
CA PHE A 225 -3.39 -15.34 -3.94
C PHE A 225 -3.16 -13.82 -3.92
N LEU A 226 -4.21 -13.03 -4.07
CA LEU A 226 -4.14 -11.57 -4.09
C LEU A 226 -3.58 -11.01 -2.76
N LEU A 227 -4.11 -11.46 -1.63
CA LEU A 227 -3.62 -11.04 -0.31
C LEU A 227 -2.18 -11.50 -0.06
N GLY A 228 -1.78 -12.66 -0.56
CA GLY A 228 -0.40 -13.15 -0.50
C GLY A 228 0.57 -12.18 -1.18
N LEU A 229 0.22 -11.68 -2.35
CA LEU A 229 1.03 -10.69 -3.08
C LEU A 229 1.09 -9.35 -2.36
N LEU A 230 -0.05 -8.82 -1.91
CA LEU A 230 -0.12 -7.53 -1.19
C LEU A 230 0.59 -7.57 0.18
N ARG A 231 0.74 -8.75 0.79
CA ARG A 231 1.44 -8.96 2.07
C ARG A 231 2.88 -9.43 1.90
N SER A 232 3.32 -9.69 0.68
CA SER A 232 4.68 -10.13 0.39
C SER A 232 5.72 -9.21 1.06
N PRO A 233 6.82 -9.75 1.63
CA PRO A 233 7.89 -8.94 2.20
C PRO A 233 8.57 -8.03 1.17
N ILE A 234 8.51 -8.37 -0.12
CA ILE A 234 9.03 -7.54 -1.22
C ILE A 234 8.00 -6.52 -1.75
N ALA A 235 6.73 -6.59 -1.31
CA ALA A 235 5.76 -5.56 -1.67
C ALA A 235 6.18 -4.22 -1.06
N PHE A 236 5.73 -3.13 -1.72
CA PHE A 236 6.10 -1.75 -1.42
C PHE A 236 6.18 -1.45 0.09
N THR A 237 7.31 -0.89 0.53
CA THR A 237 7.60 -0.62 1.96
C THR A 237 7.67 0.86 2.31
N ASP A 238 7.77 1.76 1.34
CA ASP A 238 7.79 3.21 1.58
C ASP A 238 6.37 3.77 1.73
N GLY A 239 5.88 3.77 2.95
CA GLY A 239 4.54 4.19 3.32
C GLY A 239 4.14 3.58 4.66
N VAL A 240 2.93 3.08 4.78
CA VAL A 240 2.37 2.52 6.02
C VAL A 240 3.29 1.46 6.67
N ARG A 241 3.97 0.65 5.87
CA ARG A 241 4.85 -0.43 6.35
C ARG A 241 6.29 0.01 6.71
N ARG A 242 6.66 1.26 6.43
CA ARG A 242 8.05 1.72 6.48
C ARG A 242 8.72 1.54 7.84
N GLU A 243 8.06 1.95 8.92
CA GLU A 243 8.60 1.93 10.28
C GLU A 243 8.26 0.65 11.05
N MET A 244 7.73 -0.37 10.36
CA MET A 244 7.32 -1.64 10.94
C MET A 244 8.44 -2.68 10.90
N SER A 245 8.49 -3.55 11.92
CA SER A 245 9.26 -4.77 11.91
C SER A 245 8.77 -5.75 10.83
N SER A 246 9.58 -6.76 10.49
CA SER A 246 9.17 -7.78 9.51
C SER A 246 7.88 -8.51 9.92
N ALA A 247 7.71 -8.81 11.21
CA ALA A 247 6.51 -9.45 11.74
C ALA A 247 5.27 -8.54 11.61
N GLU A 248 5.41 -7.25 11.85
CA GLU A 248 4.33 -6.27 11.68
C GLU A 248 3.99 -6.08 10.20
N ARG A 249 5.00 -5.98 9.31
CA ARG A 249 4.80 -5.89 7.85
C ARG A 249 3.99 -7.07 7.31
N ALA A 250 4.25 -8.28 7.80
CA ALA A 250 3.49 -9.47 7.41
C ALA A 250 2.00 -9.40 7.77
N ARG A 251 1.61 -8.49 8.66
CA ARG A 251 0.22 -8.23 9.05
C ARG A 251 -0.45 -7.13 8.23
N VAL A 252 0.22 -6.56 7.24
CA VAL A 252 -0.32 -5.45 6.44
C VAL A 252 -0.30 -5.82 4.96
N ALA A 253 -1.47 -5.90 4.35
CA ALA A 253 -1.60 -5.89 2.89
C ALA A 253 -1.61 -4.45 2.43
N THR A 254 -0.83 -4.10 1.41
CA THR A 254 -0.75 -2.72 0.94
C THR A 254 -0.45 -2.60 -0.55
N LYS A 255 -0.93 -1.52 -1.16
CA LYS A 255 -0.54 -1.07 -2.49
C LYS A 255 -0.44 0.45 -2.51
N ALA A 256 0.71 0.95 -2.90
CA ALA A 256 0.92 2.37 -3.11
C ALA A 256 0.72 2.76 -4.59
N GLY A 257 0.50 4.05 -4.80
CA GLY A 257 0.45 4.69 -6.11
C GLY A 257 0.99 6.11 -6.02
N TRP A 258 1.76 6.51 -7.01
CA TRP A 258 2.34 7.85 -7.09
C TRP A 258 2.48 8.30 -8.54
N PHE A 259 2.35 9.58 -8.73
CA PHE A 259 2.70 10.28 -9.96
C PHE A 259 2.68 11.77 -9.68
N ASP A 260 3.64 12.52 -10.23
CA ASP A 260 3.73 13.97 -10.01
C ASP A 260 3.51 14.33 -8.52
N THR A 261 2.51 15.12 -8.18
CA THR A 261 2.19 15.54 -6.82
C THR A 261 1.36 14.55 -6.01
N ALA A 262 1.05 13.36 -6.53
CA ALA A 262 0.23 12.37 -5.85
C ALA A 262 1.05 11.31 -5.10
N ARG A 263 0.61 10.96 -3.88
CA ARG A 263 1.24 9.93 -3.00
C ARG A 263 0.16 9.14 -2.28
N HIS A 264 -0.39 8.13 -2.96
CA HIS A 264 -1.53 7.32 -2.50
C HIS A 264 -1.10 6.00 -1.87
N GLU A 265 -1.93 5.45 -1.00
CA GLU A 265 -1.76 4.09 -0.48
C GLU A 265 -3.10 3.55 0.05
N ALA A 266 -3.40 2.28 -0.23
CA ALA A 266 -4.54 1.60 0.33
C ALA A 266 -4.17 0.20 0.81
N GLY A 267 -4.88 -0.31 1.81
CA GLY A 267 -4.56 -1.62 2.37
C GLY A 267 -5.40 -2.06 3.56
N ILE A 268 -4.95 -3.16 4.17
CA ILE A 268 -5.62 -3.83 5.27
C ILE A 268 -4.59 -4.19 6.33
N VAL A 269 -4.93 -3.95 7.59
CA VAL A 269 -4.19 -4.44 8.76
C VAL A 269 -4.92 -5.66 9.32
N PHE A 270 -4.18 -6.71 9.61
CA PHE A 270 -4.69 -7.95 10.21
C PHE A 270 -4.22 -8.08 11.66
N ASP A 271 -5.01 -8.76 12.49
CA ASP A 271 -4.56 -9.19 13.82
C ASP A 271 -3.54 -10.35 13.73
N ALA A 272 -3.10 -10.86 14.88
CA ALA A 272 -2.15 -11.97 14.93
C ALA A 272 -2.75 -13.31 14.43
N ALA A 273 -4.07 -13.44 14.47
CA ALA A 273 -4.77 -14.62 13.96
C ALA A 273 -4.99 -14.55 12.43
N GLY A 274 -4.80 -13.37 11.83
CA GLY A 274 -5.01 -13.11 10.41
C GLY A 274 -6.42 -12.62 10.07
N ALA A 275 -7.20 -12.17 11.05
CA ALA A 275 -8.47 -11.51 10.78
C ALA A 275 -8.28 -10.01 10.53
N PRO A 276 -9.03 -9.38 9.59
CA PRO A 276 -8.89 -7.97 9.29
C PRO A 276 -9.38 -7.10 10.45
N VAL A 277 -8.54 -6.17 10.93
CA VAL A 277 -8.85 -5.26 12.05
C VAL A 277 -8.97 -3.80 11.63
N LEU A 278 -8.35 -3.40 10.50
CA LEU A 278 -8.46 -2.07 9.96
C LEU A 278 -8.31 -2.13 8.44
N THR A 279 -9.13 -1.36 7.73
CA THR A 279 -8.99 -1.16 6.28
C THR A 279 -8.83 0.34 6.01
N TYR A 280 -7.94 0.70 5.08
CA TYR A 280 -7.65 2.10 4.78
C TYR A 280 -7.50 2.35 3.29
N ALA A 281 -7.93 3.53 2.86
CA ALA A 281 -7.55 4.17 1.61
C ALA A 281 -7.14 5.61 1.95
N LEU A 282 -5.90 5.96 1.67
CA LEU A 282 -5.28 7.24 1.97
C LEU A 282 -4.76 7.82 0.66
N PHE A 283 -5.46 8.80 0.14
CA PHE A 283 -5.10 9.48 -1.10
C PHE A 283 -4.60 10.87 -0.76
N ALA A 284 -3.46 11.25 -1.34
CA ALA A 284 -2.83 12.54 -1.13
C ALA A 284 -2.43 13.12 -2.49
N ASP A 285 -2.97 14.26 -2.86
CA ASP A 285 -2.64 15.00 -4.07
C ASP A 285 -2.19 16.43 -3.77
N GLY A 286 -1.73 17.17 -4.77
CA GLY A 286 -1.25 18.53 -4.57
C GLY A 286 -0.11 18.63 -3.56
N GLN A 287 0.68 17.58 -3.45
CA GLN A 287 1.82 17.52 -2.54
C GLN A 287 3.00 18.31 -3.11
N ALA A 288 3.72 19.03 -2.27
CA ALA A 288 4.99 19.63 -2.65
C ALA A 288 6.05 18.53 -2.90
N GLY A 289 7.07 18.80 -3.73
CA GLY A 289 8.13 17.85 -4.00
C GLY A 289 7.73 16.76 -4.99
N ALA A 290 7.25 17.17 -6.16
CA ALA A 290 6.80 16.26 -7.23
C ALA A 290 7.85 15.21 -7.62
N ASP A 291 9.14 15.56 -7.57
CA ASP A 291 10.26 14.68 -7.94
C ASP A 291 10.76 13.78 -6.77
N ASP A 292 10.27 13.95 -5.54
CA ASP A 292 10.59 13.10 -4.40
C ASP A 292 9.52 12.02 -4.24
N PHE A 293 9.77 10.81 -4.72
CA PHE A 293 8.87 9.66 -4.59
C PHE A 293 9.21 8.75 -3.39
N GLY A 294 10.34 9.01 -2.74
CA GLY A 294 10.92 8.15 -1.72
C GLY A 294 10.50 8.49 -0.30
N ALA A 295 11.27 7.92 0.58
CA ALA A 295 11.10 7.93 2.03
C ALA A 295 11.16 9.33 2.68
N THR A 296 11.79 10.28 2.03
CA THR A 296 11.96 11.65 2.53
C THR A 296 10.75 12.53 2.30
N HIS A 297 9.88 12.15 1.37
CA HIS A 297 8.69 12.91 1.03
C HIS A 297 7.73 13.03 2.23
N PRO A 298 7.22 14.25 2.56
CA PRO A 298 6.36 14.47 3.73
C PRO A 298 5.12 13.58 3.79
N ALA A 299 4.44 13.35 2.66
CA ALA A 299 3.25 12.48 2.62
C ALA A 299 3.63 10.99 2.83
N VAL A 300 4.79 10.54 2.36
CA VAL A 300 5.30 9.19 2.62
C VAL A 300 5.62 9.01 4.11
N GLN A 301 6.28 9.99 4.72
CA GLN A 301 6.55 9.99 6.16
C GLN A 301 5.26 10.05 6.99
N ALA A 302 4.26 10.81 6.56
CA ALA A 302 2.95 10.86 7.22
C ALA A 302 2.29 9.48 7.23
N ARG A 303 2.27 8.77 6.09
CA ARG A 303 1.73 7.40 5.99
C ARG A 303 2.53 6.41 6.84
N ALA A 304 3.86 6.51 6.88
CA ALA A 304 4.70 5.68 7.74
C ALA A 304 4.34 5.81 9.22
N ARG A 305 4.19 7.05 9.69
CA ARG A 305 3.78 7.33 11.08
C ARG A 305 2.33 6.90 11.34
N MET A 306 1.41 7.12 10.38
CA MET A 306 0.04 6.60 10.47
C MET A 306 0.05 5.08 10.63
N GLY A 307 0.87 4.36 9.85
CA GLY A 307 0.96 2.91 9.90
C GLY A 307 1.28 2.37 11.29
N CYS A 308 2.31 2.88 11.95
CA CYS A 308 2.65 2.51 13.32
C CYS A 308 1.55 2.86 14.32
N LEU A 309 0.93 4.04 14.17
CA LEU A 309 -0.14 4.48 15.06
C LEU A 309 -1.43 3.67 14.85
N PHE A 310 -1.77 3.32 13.61
CA PHE A 310 -2.90 2.47 13.28
C PHE A 310 -2.71 1.07 13.86
N LEU A 311 -1.55 0.47 13.63
CA LEU A 311 -1.23 -0.85 14.19
C LEU A 311 -1.33 -0.87 15.71
N THR A 312 -0.83 0.18 16.38
CA THR A 312 -0.93 0.32 17.84
C THR A 312 -2.38 0.51 18.29
N ALA A 313 -3.16 1.33 17.58
CA ALA A 313 -4.55 1.60 17.91
C ALA A 313 -5.42 0.34 17.86
N VAL A 314 -5.15 -0.57 16.93
CA VAL A 314 -5.94 -1.81 16.76
C VAL A 314 -5.33 -3.04 17.43
N ALA A 315 -4.18 -2.90 18.12
CA ALA A 315 -3.45 -4.04 18.69
C ALA A 315 -4.23 -4.84 19.75
N GLY A 316 -5.19 -4.20 20.43
CA GLY A 316 -6.05 -4.83 21.43
C GLY A 316 -7.40 -5.32 20.89
N LEU A 317 -7.65 -5.20 19.57
CA LEU A 317 -8.90 -5.62 18.96
C LEU A 317 -8.75 -7.01 18.33
N ALA A 318 -9.84 -7.78 18.36
CA ALA A 318 -9.97 -8.95 17.51
C ALA A 318 -10.58 -8.55 16.17
N GLY A 319 -10.06 -9.11 15.10
CA GLY A 319 -10.63 -8.92 13.76
C GLY A 319 -12.00 -9.60 13.64
N ALA A 320 -12.77 -9.17 12.66
CA ALA A 320 -14.07 -9.74 12.32
C ALA A 320 -14.03 -10.38 10.92
N GLY A 321 -14.65 -11.54 10.76
CA GLY A 321 -14.75 -12.25 9.48
C GLY A 321 -13.69 -13.33 9.27
N PRO A 322 -13.50 -13.79 8.01
CA PRO A 322 -12.57 -14.86 7.69
C PRO A 322 -11.12 -14.51 8.07
N THR A 323 -10.37 -15.52 8.49
CA THR A 323 -8.95 -15.37 8.79
C THR A 323 -8.10 -15.62 7.54
N HIS A 324 -7.17 -14.71 7.26
CA HIS A 324 -6.24 -14.79 6.15
C HIS A 324 -4.82 -14.83 6.72
N ARG A 325 -4.32 -16.02 7.05
CA ARG A 325 -2.96 -16.16 7.57
C ARG A 325 -1.93 -15.85 6.48
N ALA A 326 -0.91 -15.07 6.82
CA ALA A 326 0.23 -14.91 5.93
C ALA A 326 0.95 -16.26 5.80
N ALA A 327 1.49 -16.55 4.62
CA ALA A 327 2.45 -17.63 4.49
C ALA A 327 3.63 -17.36 5.43
N ALA A 328 4.09 -18.41 6.13
CA ALA A 328 5.29 -18.30 6.95
C ALA A 328 6.48 -18.03 6.01
N TRP A 329 7.05 -16.84 6.13
CA TRP A 329 8.30 -16.53 5.43
C TRP A 329 9.46 -17.12 6.23
N GLN A 330 10.25 -17.97 5.58
CA GLN A 330 11.50 -18.46 6.13
C GLN A 330 12.64 -18.01 5.23
N PRO A 331 13.68 -17.39 5.79
CA PRO A 331 14.85 -17.06 5.00
C PRO A 331 15.48 -18.34 4.45
N SER A 332 15.91 -18.27 3.21
CA SER A 332 16.64 -19.34 2.52
C SER A 332 17.90 -18.73 1.91
N ASN A 333 18.96 -19.50 1.85
CA ASN A 333 20.20 -19.12 1.15
C ASN A 333 20.25 -19.65 -0.30
N GLY A 334 19.11 -20.07 -0.84
CA GLY A 334 18.98 -20.51 -2.22
C GLY A 334 19.28 -22.00 -2.45
N GLY A 335 19.42 -22.78 -1.39
CA GLY A 335 19.70 -24.24 -1.44
C GLY A 335 18.53 -25.07 -0.93
#